data_815c675b63c5a71166f40974e8d9be7a
#
_entry.id   815c675b63c5a71166f40974e8d9be7a
#
_cell.length_a   1.000
_cell.length_b   1.000
_cell.length_c   1.000
_cell.angle_alpha   90.00
_cell.angle_beta   90.00
_cell.angle_gamma   90.00
#
_symmetry.space_group_name_H-M   'P 1'
#
loop_
_entity.id
_entity.type
_entity.pdbx_description
1 polymer ?
#
loop_
_entity_poly.entity_id
_entity_poly.type
_entity_poly.pdbx_seq_one_letter_code
_entity_poly.pdbx_strand_id
1 'polypeptide(L)'
;MALSGNVLTAAQAIMKDEQAHVLLLQAALGSRAISKPAINLAALKVGFNSQNEFLTLSRAFEDVGVSAYGGAAPLIHDSKILGTAARILATEAEHTGVIRELIAQSTGLTVTALDNQDILPLGSSNGRLVSADDNGLTPIRTPSQVLNIVYGGDRFRGGFFPDGVNGAFNAVTSLA
;
A
#
# COMPACT_ATOMS: atom_id res chain seq x y z
N MET A 1 -16.43 -14.93 -0.16
CA MET A 1 -16.55 -13.95 0.95
C MET A 1 -17.49 -12.83 0.54
N ALA A 2 -18.37 -12.39 1.43
CA ALA A 2 -19.17 -11.18 1.24
C ALA A 2 -18.70 -10.12 2.24
N LEU A 3 -18.40 -8.91 1.76
CA LEU A 3 -18.20 -7.74 2.60
C LEU A 3 -19.56 -7.17 2.98
N SER A 4 -19.67 -6.54 4.14
CA SER A 4 -20.91 -5.97 4.64
C SER A 4 -20.69 -4.64 5.37
N GLY A 5 -21.78 -3.90 5.56
CA GLY A 5 -21.78 -2.65 6.33
C GLY A 5 -20.71 -1.65 5.87
N ASN A 6 -20.06 -1.02 6.84
CA ASN A 6 -19.04 0.02 6.59
C ASN A 6 -17.84 -0.49 5.79
N VAL A 7 -17.47 -1.78 5.96
CA VAL A 7 -16.35 -2.37 5.21
C VAL A 7 -16.66 -2.43 3.71
N LEU A 8 -17.88 -2.84 3.34
CA LEU A 8 -18.31 -2.83 1.94
C LEU A 8 -18.32 -1.41 1.37
N THR A 9 -18.87 -0.45 2.12
CA THR A 9 -18.92 0.94 1.69
C THR A 9 -17.52 1.52 1.47
N ALA A 10 -16.61 1.31 2.41
CA ALA A 10 -15.21 1.75 2.28
C ALA A 10 -14.52 1.09 1.09
N ALA A 11 -14.63 -0.24 0.94
CA ALA A 11 -14.02 -0.97 -0.16
C ALA A 11 -14.50 -0.47 -1.54
N GLN A 12 -15.79 -0.14 -1.66
CA GLN A 12 -16.35 0.40 -2.91
C GLN A 12 -15.88 1.83 -3.21
N ALA A 13 -15.71 2.67 -2.19
CA ALA A 13 -15.17 4.01 -2.34
C ALA A 13 -13.69 3.95 -2.77
N ILE A 14 -12.86 3.25 -2.00
CA ILE A 14 -11.43 3.07 -2.27
C ILE A 14 -11.22 2.49 -3.68
N MET A 15 -11.97 1.46 -4.06
CA MET A 15 -11.87 0.86 -5.41
C MET A 15 -12.04 1.90 -6.53
N LYS A 16 -12.95 2.87 -6.37
CA LYS A 16 -13.17 3.93 -7.38
C LYS A 16 -11.99 4.88 -7.45
N ASP A 17 -11.44 5.23 -6.30
CA ASP A 17 -10.29 6.12 -6.22
C ASP A 17 -9.06 5.45 -6.82
N GLU A 18 -8.82 4.16 -6.52
CA GLU A 18 -7.71 3.39 -7.11
C GLU A 18 -7.82 3.26 -8.63
N GLN A 19 -9.02 3.04 -9.15
CA GLN A 19 -9.24 3.05 -10.59
C GLN A 19 -8.93 4.42 -11.21
N ALA A 20 -9.29 5.51 -10.55
CA ALA A 20 -8.98 6.86 -10.99
C ALA A 20 -7.48 7.15 -10.90
N HIS A 21 -6.78 6.71 -9.86
CA HIS A 21 -5.33 6.83 -9.71
C HIS A 21 -4.60 6.14 -10.87
N VAL A 22 -4.98 4.92 -11.22
CA VAL A 22 -4.38 4.18 -12.35
C VAL A 22 -4.55 4.95 -13.65
N LEU A 23 -5.76 5.43 -13.96
CA LEU A 23 -6.03 6.20 -15.19
C LEU A 23 -5.25 7.51 -15.23
N LEU A 24 -5.19 8.22 -14.10
CA LEU A 24 -4.45 9.47 -13.96
C LEU A 24 -2.95 9.27 -14.18
N LEU A 25 -2.37 8.23 -13.58
CA LEU A 25 -0.95 7.89 -13.73
C LEU A 25 -0.63 7.46 -15.17
N GLN A 26 -1.48 6.66 -15.79
CA GLN A 26 -1.33 6.28 -17.20
C GLN A 26 -1.34 7.50 -18.12
N ALA A 27 -2.27 8.44 -17.90
CA ALA A 27 -2.34 9.67 -18.65
C ALA A 27 -1.12 10.58 -18.44
N ALA A 28 -0.64 10.70 -17.20
CA ALA A 28 0.53 11.53 -16.87
C ALA A 28 1.84 10.96 -17.42
N LEU A 29 1.99 9.64 -17.43
CA LEU A 29 3.20 8.96 -17.90
C LEU A 29 3.21 8.70 -19.41
N GLY A 30 2.04 8.59 -20.03
CA GLY A 30 1.91 8.30 -21.46
C GLY A 30 2.67 7.02 -21.84
N SER A 31 3.56 7.11 -22.83
CA SER A 31 4.37 5.96 -23.29
C SER A 31 5.40 5.44 -22.27
N ARG A 32 5.62 6.17 -21.18
CA ARG A 32 6.48 5.73 -20.07
C ARG A 32 5.74 4.89 -19.02
N ALA A 33 4.41 4.80 -19.13
CA ALA A 33 3.64 3.95 -18.24
C ALA A 33 4.05 2.49 -18.41
N ILE A 34 4.33 1.80 -17.30
CA ILE A 34 4.66 0.37 -17.33
C ILE A 34 3.41 -0.45 -17.63
N SER A 35 3.58 -1.59 -18.28
CA SER A 35 2.51 -2.56 -18.43
C SER A 35 2.14 -3.18 -17.07
N LYS A 36 0.87 -3.54 -16.89
CA LYS A 36 0.42 -4.22 -15.67
C LYS A 36 1.20 -5.51 -15.47
N PRO A 37 1.86 -5.72 -14.32
CA PRO A 37 2.53 -6.97 -14.01
C PRO A 37 1.54 -8.08 -13.69
N ALA A 38 1.99 -9.34 -13.74
CA ALA A 38 1.24 -10.46 -13.19
C ALA A 38 1.10 -10.29 -11.67
N ILE A 39 -0.06 -10.65 -11.13
CA ILE A 39 -0.40 -10.48 -9.71
C ILE A 39 -0.78 -11.83 -9.09
N ASN A 40 -0.23 -12.13 -7.92
CA ASN A 40 -0.57 -13.29 -7.11
C ASN A 40 -1.06 -12.88 -5.72
N LEU A 41 -2.36 -12.70 -5.55
CA LEU A 41 -2.96 -12.33 -4.26
C LEU A 41 -2.76 -13.40 -3.17
N ALA A 42 -2.67 -14.68 -3.55
CA ALA A 42 -2.47 -15.77 -2.60
C ALA A 42 -1.07 -15.79 -1.97
N ALA A 43 -0.08 -15.11 -2.55
CA ALA A 43 1.29 -15.08 -2.06
C ALA A 43 1.43 -14.40 -0.69
N LEU A 44 0.52 -13.52 -0.34
CA LEU A 44 0.53 -12.82 0.95
C LEU A 44 0.05 -13.70 2.12
N LYS A 45 -0.31 -14.97 1.84
CA LYS A 45 -0.81 -15.95 2.82
C LYS A 45 -2.03 -15.47 3.63
N VAL A 46 -2.67 -14.43 3.14
CA VAL A 46 -3.93 -13.88 3.65
C VAL A 46 -4.97 -14.18 2.59
N GLY A 47 -5.96 -14.99 2.93
CA GLY A 47 -7.03 -15.36 2.00
C GLY A 47 -8.07 -14.26 1.86
N PHE A 48 -9.05 -14.51 0.99
CA PHE A 48 -10.25 -13.69 0.88
C PHE A 48 -11.47 -14.45 1.47
N ASN A 49 -11.26 -15.19 2.57
CA ASN A 49 -12.29 -16.03 3.15
C ASN A 49 -13.15 -15.28 4.18
N SER A 50 -12.61 -14.20 4.74
CA SER A 50 -13.29 -13.38 5.74
C SER A 50 -13.05 -11.88 5.53
N GLN A 51 -13.92 -11.07 6.11
CA GLN A 51 -13.79 -9.62 6.11
C GLN A 51 -12.51 -9.17 6.85
N ASN A 52 -12.11 -9.87 7.91
CA ASN A 52 -10.86 -9.61 8.63
C ASN A 52 -9.63 -9.83 7.74
N GLU A 53 -9.61 -10.90 6.94
CA GLU A 53 -8.52 -11.14 5.99
C GLU A 53 -8.47 -10.04 4.93
N PHE A 54 -9.62 -9.60 4.41
CA PHE A 54 -9.70 -8.48 3.49
C PHE A 54 -9.14 -7.19 4.09
N LEU A 55 -9.52 -6.85 5.33
CA LEU A 55 -9.03 -5.65 6.02
C LEU A 55 -7.51 -5.72 6.27
N THR A 56 -6.99 -6.89 6.66
CA THR A 56 -5.55 -7.09 6.86
C THR A 56 -4.77 -6.83 5.57
N LEU A 57 -5.28 -7.34 4.45
CA LEU A 57 -4.64 -7.18 3.15
C LEU A 57 -4.75 -5.73 2.64
N SER A 58 -5.94 -5.12 2.74
CA SER A 58 -6.16 -3.73 2.35
C SER A 58 -5.22 -2.79 3.13
N ARG A 59 -5.10 -2.99 4.45
CA ARG A 59 -4.17 -2.23 5.28
C ARG A 59 -2.73 -2.33 4.75
N ALA A 60 -2.28 -3.52 4.39
CA ALA A 60 -0.93 -3.69 3.88
C ALA A 60 -0.70 -2.89 2.59
N PHE A 61 -1.67 -2.89 1.67
CA PHE A 61 -1.56 -2.13 0.43
C PHE A 61 -1.60 -0.62 0.65
N GLU A 62 -2.55 -0.12 1.46
CA GLU A 62 -2.69 1.31 1.71
C GLU A 62 -1.46 1.87 2.45
N ASP A 63 -1.01 1.22 3.54
CA ASP A 63 0.16 1.67 4.30
C ASP A 63 1.45 1.64 3.45
N VAL A 64 1.62 0.63 2.59
CA VAL A 64 2.74 0.59 1.63
C VAL A 64 2.59 1.68 0.58
N GLY A 65 1.38 1.91 0.06
CA GLY A 65 1.08 2.97 -0.92
C GLY A 65 1.48 4.34 -0.40
N VAL A 66 1.00 4.72 0.80
CA VAL A 66 1.38 5.99 1.46
C VAL A 66 2.89 6.11 1.56
N SER A 67 3.56 5.09 2.10
CA SER A 67 5.01 5.13 2.29
C SER A 67 5.80 5.16 0.98
N ALA A 68 5.29 4.53 -0.07
CA ALA A 68 5.90 4.52 -1.41
C ALA A 68 5.83 5.89 -2.07
N TYR A 69 4.68 6.56 -2.03
CA TYR A 69 4.53 7.92 -2.55
C TYR A 69 5.40 8.91 -1.78
N GLY A 70 5.45 8.80 -0.43
CA GLY A 70 6.33 9.62 0.40
C GLY A 70 7.80 9.42 0.05
N GLY A 71 8.25 8.18 -0.11
CA GLY A 71 9.63 7.83 -0.49
C GLY A 71 9.99 8.19 -1.93
N ALA A 72 9.00 8.22 -2.84
CA ALA A 72 9.20 8.62 -4.23
C ALA A 72 9.26 10.14 -4.41
N ALA A 73 8.68 10.92 -3.52
CA ALA A 73 8.56 12.38 -3.66
C ALA A 73 9.89 13.08 -3.94
N PRO A 74 11.01 12.79 -3.25
CA PRO A 74 12.31 13.40 -3.55
C PRO A 74 12.88 13.05 -4.94
N LEU A 75 12.36 12.00 -5.59
CA LEU A 75 12.82 11.52 -6.90
C LEU A 75 12.06 12.18 -8.06
N ILE A 76 10.98 12.92 -7.77
CA ILE A 76 10.12 13.55 -8.77
C ILE A 76 10.55 15.00 -8.96
N HIS A 77 11.23 15.27 -10.07
CA HIS A 77 11.74 16.62 -10.38
C HIS A 77 10.73 17.54 -11.08
N ASP A 78 9.74 16.97 -11.78
CA ASP A 78 8.65 17.74 -12.39
C ASP A 78 7.63 18.15 -11.33
N SER A 79 7.47 19.47 -11.13
CA SER A 79 6.59 20.00 -10.08
C SER A 79 5.10 19.69 -10.30
N LYS A 80 4.66 19.51 -11.54
CA LYS A 80 3.27 19.14 -11.85
C LYS A 80 3.01 17.67 -11.51
N ILE A 81 3.98 16.81 -11.85
CA ILE A 81 3.92 15.37 -11.47
C ILE A 81 4.01 15.25 -9.96
N LEU A 82 4.92 15.97 -9.31
CA LEU A 82 5.03 15.98 -7.84
C LEU A 82 3.73 16.43 -7.18
N GLY A 83 3.12 17.52 -7.68
CA GLY A 83 1.83 17.99 -7.18
C GLY A 83 0.71 16.98 -7.33
N THR A 84 0.68 16.21 -8.42
CA THR A 84 -0.27 15.12 -8.63
C THR A 84 0.01 13.97 -7.65
N ALA A 85 1.26 13.55 -7.52
CA ALA A 85 1.67 12.49 -6.60
C ALA A 85 1.36 12.83 -5.13
N ALA A 86 1.55 14.09 -4.73
CA ALA A 86 1.20 14.57 -3.39
C ALA A 86 -0.31 14.51 -3.12
N ARG A 87 -1.15 14.75 -4.13
CA ARG A 87 -2.61 14.62 -3.99
C ARG A 87 -3.04 13.15 -3.89
N ILE A 88 -2.42 12.27 -4.65
CA ILE A 88 -2.65 10.83 -4.51
C ILE A 88 -2.22 10.39 -3.10
N LEU A 89 -1.02 10.77 -2.65
CA LEU A 89 -0.54 10.47 -1.29
C LEU A 89 -1.55 10.89 -0.22
N ALA A 90 -2.17 12.07 -0.35
CA ALA A 90 -3.17 12.52 0.61
C ALA A 90 -4.41 11.61 0.62
N THR A 91 -4.88 11.18 -0.55
CA THR A 91 -6.01 10.24 -0.68
C THR A 91 -5.67 8.86 -0.10
N GLU A 92 -4.47 8.34 -0.40
CA GLU A 92 -3.97 7.08 0.19
C GLU A 92 -3.92 7.14 1.73
N ALA A 93 -3.51 8.30 2.28
CA ALA A 93 -3.50 8.48 3.74
C ALA A 93 -4.92 8.48 4.34
N GLU A 94 -5.92 9.00 3.63
CA GLU A 94 -7.33 8.92 4.03
C GLU A 94 -7.83 7.46 3.96
N HIS A 95 -7.50 6.72 2.89
CA HIS A 95 -7.81 5.28 2.77
C HIS A 95 -7.20 4.49 3.94
N THR A 96 -5.90 4.70 4.21
CA THR A 96 -5.20 4.12 5.37
C THR A 96 -5.95 4.39 6.68
N GLY A 97 -6.37 5.64 6.92
CA GLY A 97 -7.11 6.03 8.12
C GLY A 97 -8.43 5.28 8.26
N VAL A 98 -9.21 5.18 7.18
CA VAL A 98 -10.49 4.44 7.14
C VAL A 98 -10.27 2.95 7.41
N ILE A 99 -9.30 2.32 6.76
CA ILE A 99 -9.02 0.89 6.95
C ILE A 99 -8.54 0.61 8.37
N ARG A 100 -7.68 1.45 8.93
CA ARG A 100 -7.20 1.32 10.32
C ARG A 100 -8.32 1.46 11.35
N GLU A 101 -9.26 2.37 11.14
CA GLU A 101 -10.44 2.51 11.98
C GLU A 101 -11.33 1.25 11.92
N LEU A 102 -11.58 0.71 10.73
CA LEU A 102 -12.33 -0.54 10.56
C LEU A 102 -11.63 -1.73 11.23
N ILE A 103 -10.29 -1.77 11.20
CA ILE A 103 -9.51 -2.78 11.94
C ILE A 103 -9.68 -2.61 13.45
N ALA A 104 -9.60 -1.38 13.95
CA ALA A 104 -9.75 -1.09 15.39
C ALA A 104 -11.14 -1.50 15.92
N GLN A 105 -12.18 -1.43 15.08
CA GLN A 105 -13.53 -1.87 15.40
C GLN A 105 -13.76 -3.38 15.25
N SER A 106 -12.80 -4.09 14.62
CA SER A 106 -12.94 -5.53 14.35
C SER A 106 -12.48 -6.37 15.54
N THR A 107 -13.16 -7.50 15.77
CA THR A 107 -12.78 -8.47 16.80
C THR A 107 -11.98 -9.62 16.21
N GLY A 108 -10.97 -10.10 16.95
CA GLY A 108 -10.19 -11.29 16.57
C GLY A 108 -9.29 -11.08 15.35
N LEU A 109 -9.02 -9.82 14.97
CA LEU A 109 -8.11 -9.50 13.88
C LEU A 109 -6.69 -9.32 14.42
N THR A 110 -5.73 -10.05 13.85
CA THR A 110 -4.30 -9.91 14.14
C THR A 110 -3.59 -9.41 12.89
N VAL A 111 -2.83 -8.34 13.06
CA VAL A 111 -2.02 -7.75 11.97
C VAL A 111 -0.55 -7.97 12.26
N THR A 112 0.18 -8.46 11.28
CA THR A 112 1.63 -8.66 11.35
C THR A 112 2.34 -7.46 10.72
N ALA A 113 3.47 -7.06 11.30
CA ALA A 113 4.31 -6.00 10.74
C ALA A 113 4.83 -6.39 9.34
N LEU A 114 4.86 -5.43 8.44
CA LEU A 114 5.37 -5.59 7.07
C LEU A 114 6.92 -5.55 7.06
N ASP A 115 7.48 -4.70 7.90
CA ASP A 115 8.91 -4.53 8.13
C ASP A 115 9.16 -3.84 9.49
N ASN A 116 10.40 -3.44 9.73
CA ASN A 116 10.80 -2.78 10.98
C ASN A 116 10.34 -1.31 11.09
N GLN A 117 9.86 -0.71 10.02
CA GLN A 117 9.32 0.66 10.00
C GLN A 117 7.81 0.69 10.18
N ASP A 118 7.18 -0.48 10.18
CA ASP A 118 5.74 -0.59 10.17
C ASP A 118 5.12 -0.13 11.50
N ILE A 119 4.14 0.76 11.39
CA ILE A 119 3.33 1.24 12.53
C ILE A 119 2.02 0.45 12.52
N LEU A 120 1.89 -0.50 13.43
CA LEU A 120 0.73 -1.37 13.50
C LEU A 120 -0.56 -0.60 13.85
N PRO A 121 -1.74 -1.03 13.38
CA PRO A 121 -3.01 -0.43 13.74
C PRO A 121 -3.42 -0.76 15.19
N LEU A 122 -4.34 0.01 15.76
CA LEU A 122 -4.96 -0.28 17.04
C LEU A 122 -5.52 -1.71 17.07
N GLY A 123 -5.45 -2.35 18.24
CA GLY A 123 -5.74 -3.76 18.40
C GLY A 123 -4.49 -4.65 18.33
N SER A 124 -3.39 -4.14 17.77
CA SER A 124 -2.07 -4.78 17.79
C SER A 124 -1.23 -4.26 18.96
N SER A 125 -0.17 -5.03 19.34
CA SER A 125 0.79 -4.57 20.36
C SER A 125 1.46 -3.27 19.91
N ASN A 126 1.41 -2.23 20.74
CA ASN A 126 1.89 -0.88 20.44
C ASN A 126 1.24 -0.23 19.19
N GLY A 127 0.05 -0.70 18.82
CA GLY A 127 -0.68 -0.18 17.66
C GLY A 127 -1.16 1.26 17.84
N ARG A 128 -1.27 1.97 16.71
CA ARG A 128 -1.75 3.37 16.65
C ARG A 128 -2.94 3.49 15.70
N LEU A 129 -3.82 4.43 15.98
CA LEU A 129 -4.93 4.73 15.07
C LEU A 129 -4.41 5.32 13.75
N VAL A 130 -3.46 6.21 13.84
CA VAL A 130 -2.82 6.88 12.71
C VAL A 130 -1.44 6.28 12.47
N SER A 131 -1.07 6.05 11.21
CA SER A 131 0.25 5.58 10.81
C SER A 131 1.27 6.73 10.85
N ALA A 132 1.57 7.20 12.06
CA ALA A 132 2.55 8.26 12.29
C ALA A 132 3.48 7.89 13.45
N ASP A 133 4.75 8.27 13.33
CA ASP A 133 5.79 8.14 14.35
C ASP A 133 5.62 9.17 15.49
N ASP A 134 6.60 9.24 16.38
CA ASP A 134 6.57 10.18 17.51
C ASP A 134 6.78 11.65 17.10
N ASN A 135 7.19 11.92 15.86
CA ASN A 135 7.28 13.24 15.26
C ASN A 135 6.01 13.63 14.48
N GLY A 136 5.01 12.76 14.43
CA GLY A 136 3.79 12.96 13.65
C GLY A 136 3.97 12.71 12.15
N LEU A 137 5.01 11.99 11.72
CA LEU A 137 5.30 11.71 10.33
C LEU A 137 5.00 10.24 9.97
N THR A 138 4.39 10.02 8.82
CA THR A 138 4.20 8.67 8.29
C THR A 138 5.54 8.08 7.84
N PRO A 139 5.77 6.76 8.00
CA PRO A 139 6.94 6.10 7.44
C PRO A 139 7.03 6.33 5.93
N ILE A 140 8.25 6.43 5.42
CA ILE A 140 8.53 6.47 3.98
C ILE A 140 9.40 5.27 3.60
N ARG A 141 9.22 4.77 2.39
CA ARG A 141 9.98 3.62 1.87
C ARG A 141 10.60 3.93 0.53
N THR A 142 11.87 3.58 0.39
CA THR A 142 12.55 3.59 -0.90
C THR A 142 11.91 2.57 -1.85
N PRO A 143 12.08 2.69 -3.18
CA PRO A 143 11.60 1.67 -4.12
C PRO A 143 12.08 0.24 -3.76
N SER A 144 13.31 0.09 -3.29
CA SER A 144 13.84 -1.21 -2.86
C SER A 144 13.11 -1.79 -1.65
N GLN A 145 12.78 -0.96 -0.66
CA GLN A 145 12.02 -1.41 0.52
C GLN A 145 10.59 -1.82 0.15
N VAL A 146 9.93 -1.06 -0.74
CA VAL A 146 8.62 -1.43 -1.27
C VAL A 146 8.70 -2.77 -2.01
N LEU A 147 9.65 -2.92 -2.94
CA LEU A 147 9.83 -4.16 -3.69
C LEU A 147 10.14 -5.35 -2.78
N ASN A 148 10.94 -5.17 -1.73
CA ASN A 148 11.22 -6.24 -0.77
C ASN A 148 9.94 -6.76 -0.10
N ILE A 149 9.02 -5.86 0.26
CA ILE A 149 7.72 -6.25 0.84
C ILE A 149 6.90 -7.02 -0.18
N VAL A 150 6.69 -6.45 -1.36
CA VAL A 150 5.78 -7.03 -2.36
C VAL A 150 6.33 -8.28 -3.04
N TYR A 151 7.66 -8.47 -3.04
CA TYR A 151 8.32 -9.68 -3.51
C TYR A 151 8.45 -10.77 -2.43
N GLY A 152 8.04 -10.47 -1.19
CA GLY A 152 8.15 -11.43 -0.09
C GLY A 152 9.59 -11.72 0.31
N GLY A 153 10.48 -10.74 0.18
CA GLY A 153 11.91 -10.83 0.50
C GLY A 153 12.81 -11.28 -0.65
N ASP A 154 12.27 -11.60 -1.82
CA ASP A 154 13.09 -11.89 -3.01
C ASP A 154 13.66 -10.61 -3.64
N ARG A 155 14.70 -10.74 -4.44
CA ARG A 155 15.41 -9.61 -5.01
C ARG A 155 14.79 -9.07 -6.29
N PHE A 156 14.16 -9.91 -7.11
CA PHE A 156 13.75 -9.55 -8.46
C PHE A 156 12.28 -9.84 -8.76
N ARG A 157 11.70 -10.79 -8.06
CA ARG A 157 10.34 -11.28 -8.30
C ARG A 157 9.89 -12.17 -7.15
N GLY A 158 8.63 -12.52 -7.13
CA GLY A 158 8.06 -13.39 -6.10
C GLY A 158 6.94 -12.69 -5.36
N GLY A 159 6.47 -13.29 -4.30
CA GLY A 159 5.41 -12.73 -3.49
C GLY A 159 4.21 -12.30 -4.34
N PHE A 160 3.79 -11.05 -4.18
CA PHE A 160 2.66 -10.48 -4.90
C PHE A 160 2.89 -10.36 -6.42
N PHE A 161 4.14 -10.18 -6.86
CA PHE A 161 4.53 -10.08 -8.27
C PHE A 161 5.39 -11.28 -8.68
N PRO A 162 4.78 -12.43 -9.06
CA PRO A 162 5.49 -13.69 -9.31
C PRO A 162 6.56 -13.58 -10.41
N ASP A 163 6.35 -12.70 -11.38
CA ASP A 163 7.27 -12.47 -12.50
C ASP A 163 8.06 -11.16 -12.36
N GLY A 164 7.94 -10.48 -11.20
CA GLY A 164 8.48 -9.15 -10.97
C GLY A 164 7.59 -8.04 -11.51
N VAL A 165 7.99 -6.79 -11.24
CA VAL A 165 7.38 -5.60 -11.84
C VAL A 165 8.13 -5.20 -13.11
N ASN A 166 7.44 -4.47 -14.00
CA ASN A 166 8.04 -3.89 -15.18
C ASN A 166 8.72 -2.55 -14.85
N GLY A 167 9.60 -2.07 -15.72
CA GLY A 167 10.23 -0.76 -15.59
C GLY A 167 11.62 -0.76 -14.96
N ALA A 168 12.16 0.43 -14.71
CA ALA A 168 13.56 0.61 -14.29
C ALA A 168 13.81 0.24 -12.81
N PHE A 169 12.81 0.43 -11.96
CA PHE A 169 12.88 0.08 -10.53
C PHE A 169 12.24 -1.29 -10.29
N ASN A 170 12.92 -2.35 -10.72
CA ASN A 170 12.40 -3.72 -10.69
C ASN A 170 13.22 -4.69 -9.82
N ALA A 171 14.20 -4.18 -9.09
CA ALA A 171 15.05 -5.00 -8.23
C ALA A 171 15.27 -4.35 -6.86
N VAL A 172 15.38 -5.18 -5.83
CA VAL A 172 15.85 -4.75 -4.50
C VAL A 172 17.37 -4.55 -4.57
N THR A 173 17.81 -3.29 -4.44
CA THR A 173 19.21 -2.91 -4.53
C THR A 173 19.85 -2.63 -3.17
N SER A 174 19.07 -2.06 -2.24
CA SER A 174 19.45 -1.78 -0.85
C SER A 174 18.23 -1.71 0.04
N LEU A 175 18.35 -2.13 1.28
CA LEU A 175 17.31 -1.98 2.32
C LEU A 175 17.72 -0.96 3.41
N ALA A 176 18.90 -0.37 3.24
CA ALA A 176 19.39 0.70 4.12
C ALA A 176 18.75 2.04 3.77
#